data_84ea03db73454fb1502482094e6156ed
#
_entry.id   84ea03db73454fb1502482094e6156ed
#
_cell.length_a   1.000
_cell.length_b   1.000
_cell.length_c   1.000
_cell.angle_alpha   90.00
_cell.angle_beta   90.00
_cell.angle_gamma   90.00
#
_symmetry.space_group_name_H-M   'P 1'
#
loop_
_entity.id
_entity.type
_entity.pdbx_description
1 polymer ?
#
loop_
_entity_poly.entity_id
_entity_poly.type
_entity_poly.pdbx_seq_one_letter_code
_entity_poly.pdbx_strand_id
1 'polypeptide(L)'
;DKPLKRAFMPFGGIKMAEEACEMYGYHVDPELHKVFTEYHKTHNQGVFDAYTPEMRAARSSHIITGLPDTYGRGRIVGDYRRVALYGIDQLIAWKEEDKHNCGDGTMTDEIIRQREELSDQIRALKGMKEMAAVYGFDISAPAKNAREAVQWLYFGYLAAIKTQNGAAMSVGRISTFLDIYIQRDLDNGTLTEEGAQELIDHLVMKFRMVKFARIKSYNELFSGDPVWATLEVGGIGVDGRSMVTKNDFRFLHTLENMGPSPEPNLTVLYSSHLPDGFKKYAAKISVATSSIQYENDDVMKPVWGDDYSICCCVSATQTGKEMQFFGARANLAKALLYAINGGVDLKSGKQVGPNYAPITSEYLDYDEVIAKYKMMLDWLAGLYVNTLNLIQYMHDK
;
A
#
# COMPACT_ATOMS: atom_id res chain seq x y z
N ASP A 1 16.79 16.81 10.37
CA ASP A 1 17.46 15.58 10.86
C ASP A 1 16.53 14.38 11.03
N LYS A 2 15.34 14.53 11.62
CA LYS A 2 14.39 13.40 11.84
C LYS A 2 13.85 12.80 10.53
N PRO A 3 13.49 13.55 9.48
CA PRO A 3 13.09 12.98 8.20
C PRO A 3 14.20 12.17 7.53
N LEU A 4 15.44 12.64 7.60
CA LEU A 4 16.60 11.96 7.05
C LEU A 4 16.88 10.64 7.77
N LYS A 5 16.87 10.62 9.11
CA LYS A 5 17.02 9.37 9.88
C LYS A 5 15.98 8.30 9.50
N ARG A 6 14.74 8.70 9.21
CA ARG A 6 13.69 7.77 8.75
C ARG A 6 13.85 7.34 7.30
N ALA A 7 14.34 8.20 6.42
CA ALA A 7 14.68 7.83 5.05
C ALA A 7 15.79 6.76 4.97
N PHE A 8 16.65 6.70 5.99
CA PHE A 8 17.70 5.68 6.11
C PHE A 8 17.22 4.33 6.65
N MET A 9 16.05 4.27 7.25
CA MET A 9 15.47 3.04 7.75
C MET A 9 14.42 2.55 6.73
N PRO A 10 14.31 1.39 6.45
CA PRO A 10 15.06 0.18 6.14
C PRO A 10 15.38 -0.03 4.64
N PHE A 11 15.32 1.02 3.81
CA PHE A 11 15.20 0.90 2.37
C PHE A 11 16.36 1.47 1.61
N GLY A 12 17.09 0.87 0.92
CA GLY A 12 17.94 1.39 -0.13
C GLY A 12 19.31 1.88 0.29
N GLY A 13 19.58 1.93 1.55
CA GLY A 13 20.89 2.28 2.08
C GLY A 13 21.36 3.71 1.80
N ILE A 14 22.61 3.96 2.09
CA ILE A 14 23.22 5.29 2.02
C ILE A 14 23.13 5.92 0.62
N LYS A 15 23.26 5.14 -0.45
CA LYS A 15 23.20 5.65 -1.83
C LYS A 15 21.86 6.31 -2.17
N MET A 16 20.74 5.72 -1.74
CA MET A 16 19.43 6.34 -1.96
C MET A 16 19.27 7.62 -1.16
N ALA A 17 19.83 7.66 0.03
CA ALA A 17 19.79 8.85 0.85
C ALA A 17 20.69 9.97 0.30
N GLU A 18 21.85 9.62 -0.22
CA GLU A 18 22.74 10.55 -0.92
C GLU A 18 22.05 11.13 -2.16
N GLU A 19 21.49 10.29 -3.01
CA GLU A 19 20.73 10.72 -4.19
C GLU A 19 19.55 11.63 -3.80
N ALA A 20 18.83 11.30 -2.74
CA ALA A 20 17.73 12.14 -2.24
C ALA A 20 18.24 13.49 -1.70
N CYS A 21 19.34 13.48 -0.95
CA CYS A 21 19.96 14.72 -0.45
C CYS A 21 20.40 15.62 -1.59
N GLU A 22 21.10 15.06 -2.58
CA GLU A 22 21.57 15.81 -3.75
C GLU A 22 20.41 16.44 -4.55
N MET A 23 19.33 15.71 -4.74
CA MET A 23 18.12 16.23 -5.41
C MET A 23 17.56 17.49 -4.74
N TYR A 24 17.70 17.59 -3.43
CA TYR A 24 17.21 18.72 -2.64
C TYR A 24 18.31 19.73 -2.25
N GLY A 25 19.50 19.61 -2.83
CA GLY A 25 20.62 20.50 -2.58
C GLY A 25 21.33 20.31 -1.22
N TYR A 26 21.20 19.12 -0.64
CA TYR A 26 21.88 18.75 0.60
C TYR A 26 22.96 17.71 0.33
N HIS A 27 23.90 17.59 1.25
CA HIS A 27 24.91 16.52 1.25
C HIS A 27 24.80 15.69 2.52
N VAL A 28 25.08 14.41 2.41
CA VAL A 28 25.16 13.51 3.56
C VAL A 28 26.49 13.77 4.29
N ASP A 29 26.42 13.78 5.62
CA ASP A 29 27.61 13.87 6.47
C ASP A 29 28.57 12.72 6.15
N PRO A 30 29.87 12.96 5.88
CA PRO A 30 30.86 11.91 5.62
C PRO A 30 31.00 10.88 6.72
N GLU A 31 30.85 11.24 7.99
CA GLU A 31 30.87 10.30 9.10
C GLU A 31 29.65 9.35 9.06
N LEU A 32 28.49 9.90 8.69
CA LEU A 32 27.27 9.09 8.49
C LEU A 32 27.44 8.12 7.32
N HIS A 33 28.03 8.59 6.20
CA HIS A 33 28.37 7.73 5.06
C HIS A 33 29.27 6.55 5.50
N LYS A 34 30.31 6.84 6.26
CA LYS A 34 31.22 5.82 6.78
C LYS A 34 30.53 4.80 7.65
N VAL A 35 29.68 5.24 8.58
CA VAL A 35 28.91 4.34 9.45
C VAL A 35 28.06 3.37 8.62
N PHE A 36 27.38 3.87 7.60
CA PHE A 36 26.49 3.06 6.75
C PHE A 36 27.24 2.19 5.74
N THR A 37 28.46 2.49 5.41
CA THR A 37 29.27 1.67 4.48
C THR A 37 30.17 0.66 5.17
N GLU A 38 30.68 0.98 6.35
CA GLU A 38 31.63 0.13 7.06
C GLU A 38 30.98 -0.73 8.16
N TYR A 39 30.01 -0.18 8.91
CA TYR A 39 29.53 -0.83 10.13
C TYR A 39 28.06 -1.23 10.10
N HIS A 40 27.26 -0.74 9.13
CA HIS A 40 25.84 -1.01 9.07
C HIS A 40 25.45 -1.64 7.74
N LYS A 41 24.64 -2.70 7.82
CA LYS A 41 23.94 -3.25 6.66
C LYS A 41 22.48 -2.89 6.72
N THR A 42 21.92 -2.47 5.59
CA THR A 42 20.47 -2.36 5.47
C THR A 42 19.83 -3.74 5.37
N HIS A 43 18.54 -3.81 5.66
CA HIS A 43 17.75 -5.02 5.42
C HIS A 43 17.96 -5.58 4.01
N ASN A 44 17.91 -4.72 2.99
CA ASN A 44 18.13 -5.12 1.60
C ASN A 44 19.52 -5.73 1.36
N GLN A 45 20.56 -5.13 1.92
CA GLN A 45 21.91 -5.66 1.81
C GLN A 45 22.03 -7.04 2.46
N GLY A 46 21.47 -7.22 3.66
CA GLY A 46 21.46 -8.51 4.33
C GLY A 46 20.75 -9.60 3.51
N VAL A 47 19.60 -9.27 2.94
CA VAL A 47 18.87 -10.20 2.06
C VAL A 47 19.66 -10.51 0.79
N PHE A 48 20.24 -9.51 0.13
CA PHE A 48 21.04 -9.73 -1.08
C PHE A 48 22.30 -10.55 -0.83
N ASP A 49 22.92 -10.42 0.32
CA ASP A 49 24.09 -11.23 0.69
C ASP A 49 23.73 -12.72 0.78
N ALA A 50 22.51 -13.03 1.21
CA ALA A 50 22.01 -14.41 1.31
C ALA A 50 21.54 -15.01 -0.03
N TYR A 51 21.33 -14.20 -1.08
CA TYR A 51 20.89 -14.71 -2.38
C TYR A 51 21.87 -15.68 -3.01
N THR A 52 21.36 -16.82 -3.49
CA THR A 52 22.13 -17.74 -4.30
C THR A 52 22.50 -17.13 -5.66
N PRO A 53 23.51 -17.67 -6.37
CA PRO A 53 23.82 -17.24 -7.74
C PRO A 53 22.61 -17.32 -8.67
N GLU A 54 21.77 -18.33 -8.53
CA GLU A 54 20.54 -18.52 -9.32
C GLU A 54 19.51 -17.43 -9.03
N MET A 55 19.25 -17.11 -7.76
CA MET A 55 18.36 -15.99 -7.35
C MET A 55 18.87 -14.65 -7.89
N ARG A 56 20.17 -14.42 -7.86
CA ARG A 56 20.81 -13.21 -8.42
C ARG A 56 20.64 -13.15 -9.94
N ALA A 57 20.82 -14.28 -10.64
CA ALA A 57 20.61 -14.37 -12.08
C ALA A 57 19.14 -14.09 -12.46
N ALA A 58 18.20 -14.71 -11.75
CA ALA A 58 16.76 -14.49 -11.95
C ALA A 58 16.37 -13.03 -11.73
N ARG A 59 16.90 -12.39 -10.69
CA ARG A 59 16.64 -10.96 -10.43
C ARG A 59 17.28 -10.06 -11.50
N SER A 60 18.53 -10.30 -11.87
CA SER A 60 19.22 -9.47 -12.87
C SER A 60 18.64 -9.58 -14.27
N SER A 61 18.04 -10.73 -14.60
CA SER A 61 17.32 -10.95 -15.85
C SER A 61 15.88 -10.44 -15.81
N HIS A 62 15.40 -9.99 -14.67
CA HIS A 62 14.00 -9.56 -14.46
C HIS A 62 12.94 -10.64 -14.71
N ILE A 63 13.28 -11.93 -14.60
CA ILE A 63 12.27 -12.99 -14.59
C ILE A 63 11.56 -13.06 -13.24
N ILE A 64 12.26 -12.69 -12.16
CA ILE A 64 11.69 -12.36 -10.85
C ILE A 64 12.03 -10.92 -10.53
N THR A 65 11.04 -10.11 -10.12
CA THR A 65 11.22 -8.70 -9.78
C THR A 65 10.50 -8.35 -8.47
N GLY A 66 10.77 -7.17 -7.93
CA GLY A 66 10.01 -6.60 -6.84
C GLY A 66 10.59 -6.80 -5.45
N LEU A 67 11.76 -7.38 -5.32
CA LEU A 67 12.38 -7.72 -4.05
C LEU A 67 13.81 -7.22 -3.94
N PRO A 68 14.32 -7.11 -2.72
CA PRO A 68 13.75 -7.25 -1.36
C PRO A 68 13.20 -5.94 -0.79
N ASP A 69 13.34 -4.84 -1.51
CA ASP A 69 13.08 -3.46 -1.06
C ASP A 69 11.63 -3.17 -0.67
N THR A 70 10.69 -4.04 -1.06
CA THR A 70 9.30 -3.95 -0.65
C THR A 70 8.95 -4.88 0.51
N TYR A 71 9.83 -5.79 0.88
CA TYR A 71 9.57 -6.81 1.88
C TYR A 71 9.68 -6.33 3.32
N GLY A 72 10.56 -5.41 3.59
CA GLY A 72 10.67 -4.78 4.91
C GLY A 72 9.53 -3.81 5.22
N ARG A 73 8.54 -3.70 4.31
CA ARG A 73 7.37 -2.86 4.47
C ARG A 73 6.12 -3.69 4.30
N GLY A 74 5.45 -3.97 5.38
CA GLY A 74 4.06 -4.37 5.27
C GLY A 74 3.24 -3.21 4.70
N ARG A 75 2.38 -3.48 3.74
CA ARG A 75 1.34 -2.56 3.33
C ARG A 75 0.16 -2.75 4.23
N ILE A 76 -0.32 -1.66 4.79
CA ILE A 76 -1.50 -1.65 5.64
C ILE A 76 -2.57 -0.76 5.03
N VAL A 77 -3.82 -1.09 5.29
CA VAL A 77 -4.93 -0.15 5.20
C VAL A 77 -5.35 0.14 6.62
N GLY A 78 -4.97 1.30 7.14
CA GLY A 78 -5.28 1.70 8.51
C GLY A 78 -6.77 1.96 8.68
N ASP A 79 -7.30 1.70 9.85
CA ASP A 79 -8.64 2.14 10.20
C ASP A 79 -8.61 3.62 10.64
N TYR A 80 -8.49 4.50 9.65
CA TYR A 80 -8.40 5.96 9.85
C TYR A 80 -9.68 6.56 10.42
N ARG A 81 -10.80 5.84 10.35
CA ARG A 81 -12.11 6.21 10.93
C ARG A 81 -12.02 6.40 12.44
N ARG A 82 -11.15 5.65 13.10
CA ARG A 82 -10.99 5.66 14.57
C ARG A 82 -10.61 7.02 15.12
N VAL A 83 -9.84 7.81 14.39
CA VAL A 83 -9.47 9.17 14.81
C VAL A 83 -10.69 10.06 14.91
N ALA A 84 -11.59 9.99 13.93
CA ALA A 84 -12.85 10.77 13.94
C ALA A 84 -13.88 10.23 14.94
N LEU A 85 -13.94 8.89 15.11
CA LEU A 85 -14.91 8.26 16.02
C LEU A 85 -14.59 8.49 17.48
N TYR A 86 -13.32 8.45 17.87
CA TYR A 86 -12.92 8.36 19.27
C TYR A 86 -12.07 9.53 19.74
N GLY A 87 -11.41 10.24 18.85
CA GLY A 87 -10.38 11.22 19.19
C GLY A 87 -9.10 10.56 19.68
N ILE A 88 -8.03 11.33 19.69
CA ILE A 88 -6.69 10.80 20.01
C ILE A 88 -6.55 10.45 21.50
N ASP A 89 -7.21 11.19 22.40
CA ASP A 89 -7.08 10.92 23.84
C ASP A 89 -7.65 9.56 24.22
N GLN A 90 -8.76 9.16 23.63
CA GLN A 90 -9.33 7.82 23.86
C GLN A 90 -8.43 6.72 23.25
N LEU A 91 -7.83 6.98 22.08
CA LEU A 91 -6.92 6.02 21.46
C LEU A 91 -5.65 5.84 22.30
N ILE A 92 -5.13 6.91 22.91
CA ILE A 92 -4.01 6.83 23.87
C ILE A 92 -4.42 6.03 25.11
N ALA A 93 -5.60 6.32 25.68
CA ALA A 93 -6.06 5.61 26.87
C ALA A 93 -6.14 4.09 26.65
N TRP A 94 -6.68 3.66 25.52
CA TRP A 94 -6.71 2.23 25.18
C TRP A 94 -5.31 1.63 25.00
N LYS A 95 -4.37 2.36 24.39
CA LYS A 95 -2.99 1.89 24.26
C LYS A 95 -2.23 1.82 25.59
N GLU A 96 -2.51 2.72 26.51
CA GLU A 96 -1.96 2.62 27.87
C GLU A 96 -2.55 1.42 28.62
N GLU A 97 -3.84 1.12 28.43
CA GLU A 97 -4.48 -0.07 28.98
C GLU A 97 -3.90 -1.36 28.37
N ASP A 98 -3.77 -1.42 27.02
CA ASP A 98 -3.12 -2.53 26.32
C ASP A 98 -1.71 -2.78 26.88
N LYS A 99 -0.94 -1.70 27.08
CA LYS A 99 0.42 -1.77 27.61
C LYS A 99 0.45 -2.23 29.07
N HIS A 100 -0.53 -1.84 29.87
CA HIS A 100 -0.66 -2.30 31.25
C HIS A 100 -0.95 -3.80 31.32
N ASN A 101 -1.85 -4.26 30.46
CA ASN A 101 -2.32 -5.64 30.41
C ASN A 101 -1.42 -6.57 29.55
N CYS A 102 -0.35 -6.04 28.96
CA CYS A 102 0.56 -6.82 28.15
C CYS A 102 1.39 -7.78 28.98
N GLY A 103 1.18 -9.09 28.76
CA GLY A 103 1.90 -10.17 29.43
C GLY A 103 1.27 -10.61 30.77
N ASP A 104 1.78 -11.70 31.31
CA ASP A 104 1.32 -12.37 32.54
C ASP A 104 2.16 -12.02 33.77
N GLY A 105 2.97 -10.98 33.67
CA GLY A 105 3.95 -10.57 34.71
C GLY A 105 5.36 -11.13 34.51
N THR A 106 5.57 -12.02 33.55
CA THR A 106 6.91 -12.43 33.10
C THR A 106 7.50 -11.39 32.12
N MET A 107 8.82 -11.27 32.09
CA MET A 107 9.53 -10.36 31.21
C MET A 107 10.33 -11.16 30.18
N THR A 108 9.63 -11.67 29.17
CA THR A 108 10.27 -12.26 28.00
C THR A 108 10.67 -11.19 26.98
N ASP A 109 11.58 -11.52 26.08
CA ASP A 109 11.97 -10.64 24.99
C ASP A 109 10.77 -10.18 24.14
N GLU A 110 9.83 -11.08 23.88
CA GLU A 110 8.60 -10.80 23.15
C GLU A 110 7.71 -9.76 23.88
N ILE A 111 7.50 -9.92 25.18
CA ILE A 111 6.72 -8.99 25.99
C ILE A 111 7.40 -7.61 26.04
N ILE A 112 8.73 -7.57 26.18
CA ILE A 112 9.49 -6.32 26.15
C ILE A 112 9.26 -5.59 24.81
N ARG A 113 9.43 -6.28 23.70
CA ARG A 113 9.21 -5.70 22.35
C ARG A 113 7.79 -5.21 22.15
N GLN A 114 6.79 -5.96 22.60
CA GLN A 114 5.39 -5.57 22.50
C GLN A 114 5.12 -4.30 23.31
N ARG A 115 5.69 -4.17 24.51
CA ARG A 115 5.57 -2.97 25.35
C ARG A 115 6.30 -1.76 24.74
N GLU A 116 7.44 -1.96 24.10
CA GLU A 116 8.15 -0.91 23.35
C GLU A 116 7.31 -0.43 22.18
N GLU A 117 6.74 -1.34 21.40
CA GLU A 117 5.84 -1.04 20.29
C GLU A 117 4.62 -0.20 20.75
N LEU A 118 3.94 -0.61 21.81
CA LEU A 118 2.83 0.15 22.39
C LEU A 118 3.25 1.54 22.84
N SER A 119 4.45 1.66 23.44
CA SER A 119 5.01 2.95 23.84
C SER A 119 5.29 3.86 22.66
N ASP A 120 5.74 3.29 21.54
CA ASP A 120 5.98 4.03 20.29
C ASP A 120 4.67 4.48 19.65
N GLN A 121 3.64 3.64 19.67
CA GLN A 121 2.30 4.00 19.21
C GLN A 121 1.73 5.18 20.02
N ILE A 122 1.86 5.16 21.35
CA ILE A 122 1.42 6.25 22.23
C ILE A 122 2.17 7.55 21.89
N ARG A 123 3.49 7.48 21.69
CA ARG A 123 4.28 8.66 21.28
C ARG A 123 3.84 9.19 19.91
N ALA A 124 3.55 8.30 18.98
CA ALA A 124 3.07 8.69 17.65
C ALA A 124 1.70 9.38 17.74
N LEU A 125 0.77 8.89 18.55
CA LEU A 125 -0.52 9.50 18.79
C LEU A 125 -0.39 10.90 19.41
N LYS A 126 0.50 11.07 20.39
CA LYS A 126 0.82 12.40 20.97
C LYS A 126 1.39 13.34 19.90
N GLY A 127 2.32 12.85 19.06
CA GLY A 127 2.85 13.62 17.93
C GLY A 127 1.80 14.00 16.90
N MET A 128 0.76 13.20 16.70
CA MET A 128 -0.39 13.57 15.84
C MET A 128 -1.17 14.76 16.41
N LYS A 129 -1.40 14.83 17.72
CA LYS A 129 -2.03 16.01 18.36
C LYS A 129 -1.19 17.26 18.13
N GLU A 130 0.12 17.18 18.36
CA GLU A 130 1.04 18.29 18.10
C GLU A 130 1.01 18.74 16.64
N MET A 131 1.02 17.79 15.71
CA MET A 131 0.90 18.08 14.27
C MET A 131 -0.42 18.78 13.96
N ALA A 132 -1.56 18.27 14.44
CA ALA A 132 -2.88 18.86 14.20
C ALA A 132 -2.99 20.28 14.77
N ALA A 133 -2.42 20.52 15.96
CA ALA A 133 -2.40 21.83 16.60
C ALA A 133 -1.65 22.88 15.77
N VAL A 134 -0.58 22.51 15.06
CA VAL A 134 0.13 23.42 14.12
C VAL A 134 -0.80 23.92 13.01
N TYR A 135 -1.78 23.10 12.60
CA TYR A 135 -2.79 23.46 11.60
C TYR A 135 -4.05 24.07 12.22
N GLY A 136 -4.07 24.35 13.52
CA GLY A 136 -5.19 24.96 14.22
C GLY A 136 -6.33 24.00 14.57
N PHE A 137 -6.07 22.68 14.64
CA PHE A 137 -7.08 21.68 14.99
C PHE A 137 -6.74 20.97 16.31
N ASP A 138 -7.78 20.75 17.12
CA ASP A 138 -7.71 19.92 18.30
C ASP A 138 -8.41 18.57 18.04
N ILE A 139 -7.61 17.52 17.80
CA ILE A 139 -8.09 16.17 17.53
C ILE A 139 -8.17 15.29 18.78
N SER A 140 -8.14 15.87 19.96
CA SER A 140 -8.22 15.15 21.24
C SER A 140 -9.53 14.39 21.41
N ALA A 141 -10.64 15.00 21.00
CA ALA A 141 -12.00 14.48 21.11
C ALA A 141 -12.55 13.96 19.77
N PRO A 142 -13.64 13.16 19.80
CA PRO A 142 -14.37 12.77 18.59
C PRO A 142 -14.78 13.94 17.71
N ALA A 143 -14.84 13.69 16.40
CA ALA A 143 -15.31 14.69 15.43
C ALA A 143 -16.80 15.05 15.67
N LYS A 144 -17.12 16.34 15.65
CA LYS A 144 -18.46 16.87 15.93
C LYS A 144 -19.30 17.09 14.68
N ASN A 145 -18.65 17.24 13.53
CA ASN A 145 -19.31 17.58 12.26
C ASN A 145 -18.54 16.94 11.08
N ALA A 146 -19.09 17.06 9.88
CA ALA A 146 -18.53 16.50 8.66
C ALA A 146 -17.12 17.02 8.36
N ARG A 147 -16.88 18.32 8.54
CA ARG A 147 -15.57 18.94 8.30
C ARG A 147 -14.50 18.36 9.23
N GLU A 148 -14.83 18.23 10.50
CA GLU A 148 -13.92 17.62 11.49
C GLU A 148 -13.69 16.13 11.15
N ALA A 149 -14.74 15.37 10.84
CA ALA A 149 -14.62 13.95 10.51
C ALA A 149 -13.68 13.71 9.33
N VAL A 150 -13.82 14.49 8.25
CA VAL A 150 -12.93 14.44 7.08
C VAL A 150 -11.49 14.81 7.46
N GLN A 151 -11.31 15.86 8.26
CA GLN A 151 -9.97 16.33 8.64
C GLN A 151 -9.28 15.38 9.63
N TRP A 152 -9.98 14.81 10.63
CA TRP A 152 -9.45 13.82 11.56
C TRP A 152 -9.01 12.55 10.84
N LEU A 153 -9.85 12.06 9.94
CA LEU A 153 -9.52 10.91 9.08
C LEU A 153 -8.25 11.19 8.26
N TYR A 154 -8.17 12.37 7.64
CA TYR A 154 -7.02 12.75 6.84
C TYR A 154 -5.72 12.87 7.66
N PHE A 155 -5.77 13.35 8.91
CA PHE A 155 -4.61 13.36 9.79
C PHE A 155 -4.13 11.92 10.13
N GLY A 156 -5.06 11.00 10.37
CA GLY A 156 -4.73 9.58 10.54
C GLY A 156 -4.04 9.00 9.31
N TYR A 157 -4.55 9.31 8.13
CA TYR A 157 -3.93 8.90 6.86
C TYR A 157 -2.52 9.48 6.68
N LEU A 158 -2.32 10.76 6.93
CA LEU A 158 -1.01 11.40 6.85
C LEU A 158 0.01 10.78 7.80
N ALA A 159 -0.39 10.43 9.01
CA ALA A 159 0.50 9.78 9.97
C ALA A 159 0.97 8.41 9.44
N ALA A 160 0.09 7.62 8.85
CA ALA A 160 0.44 6.33 8.25
C ALA A 160 1.39 6.49 7.06
N ILE A 161 1.14 7.42 6.13
CA ILE A 161 2.04 7.73 5.02
C ILE A 161 3.43 8.09 5.52
N LYS A 162 3.49 8.98 6.49
CA LYS A 162 4.76 9.46 7.05
C LYS A 162 5.56 8.36 7.72
N THR A 163 4.88 7.42 8.35
CA THR A 163 5.50 6.25 9.00
C THR A 163 5.97 5.24 7.97
N GLN A 164 5.15 4.88 7.03
CA GLN A 164 5.50 3.92 5.97
C GLN A 164 6.49 4.47 4.96
N ASN A 165 6.40 5.75 4.62
CA ASN A 165 7.25 6.41 3.64
C ASN A 165 7.41 5.59 2.35
N GLY A 166 6.30 5.12 1.79
CA GLY A 166 6.33 4.24 0.63
C GLY A 166 5.04 4.24 -0.18
N ALA A 167 5.10 3.56 -1.30
CA ALA A 167 3.95 3.35 -2.16
C ALA A 167 2.94 2.38 -1.52
N ALA A 168 1.71 2.48 -2.03
CA ALA A 168 0.53 1.74 -1.60
C ALA A 168 0.01 2.16 -0.23
N MET A 169 -0.38 3.41 -0.18
CA MET A 169 -1.00 4.05 0.99
C MET A 169 -2.51 4.10 0.80
N SER A 170 -3.15 2.94 0.79
CA SER A 170 -4.59 2.81 0.58
C SER A 170 -5.40 3.46 1.68
N VAL A 171 -6.53 4.04 1.29
CA VAL A 171 -7.43 4.78 2.17
C VAL A 171 -8.52 3.88 2.73
N GLY A 172 -8.94 2.90 1.95
CA GLY A 172 -10.04 2.01 2.28
C GLY A 172 -11.42 2.58 1.97
N ARG A 173 -12.46 1.93 2.50
CA ARG A 173 -13.84 2.32 2.32
C ARG A 173 -14.25 3.37 3.37
N ILE A 174 -14.19 4.63 2.99
CA ILE A 174 -14.50 5.77 3.86
C ILE A 174 -15.81 6.48 3.49
N SER A 175 -16.40 6.17 2.34
CA SER A 175 -17.59 6.84 1.81
C SER A 175 -18.78 6.71 2.76
N THR A 176 -19.16 5.50 3.10
CA THR A 176 -20.27 5.18 4.01
C THR A 176 -20.04 5.76 5.41
N PHE A 177 -18.81 5.69 5.91
CA PHE A 177 -18.45 6.27 7.20
C PHE A 177 -18.65 7.78 7.24
N LEU A 178 -18.13 8.50 6.26
CA LEU A 178 -18.25 9.96 6.18
C LEU A 178 -19.69 10.41 5.95
N ASP A 179 -20.52 9.57 5.31
CA ASP A 179 -21.92 9.87 5.08
C ASP A 179 -22.71 10.04 6.38
N ILE A 180 -22.33 9.35 7.45
CA ILE A 180 -22.93 9.51 8.79
C ILE A 180 -22.88 10.97 9.25
N TYR A 181 -21.73 11.60 9.10
CA TYR A 181 -21.52 13.00 9.51
C TYR A 181 -22.12 13.98 8.51
N ILE A 182 -21.92 13.72 7.22
CA ILE A 182 -22.40 14.60 6.15
C ILE A 182 -23.93 14.61 6.12
N GLN A 183 -24.59 13.45 6.16
CA GLN A 183 -26.05 13.40 6.15
C GLN A 183 -26.64 14.06 7.38
N ARG A 184 -26.06 13.83 8.57
CA ARG A 184 -26.48 14.50 9.79
C ARG A 184 -26.39 16.03 9.69
N ASP A 185 -25.30 16.55 9.13
CA ASP A 185 -25.08 17.99 9.00
C ASP A 185 -26.00 18.61 7.92
N LEU A 186 -26.34 17.85 6.87
CA LEU A 186 -27.35 18.20 5.88
C LEU A 186 -28.75 18.28 6.53
N ASP A 187 -29.12 17.26 7.30
CA ASP A 187 -30.43 17.18 7.98
C ASP A 187 -30.58 18.30 8.99
N ASN A 188 -29.52 18.73 9.65
CA ASN A 188 -29.48 19.83 10.59
C ASN A 188 -29.42 21.23 9.90
N GLY A 189 -29.25 21.26 8.58
CA GLY A 189 -29.11 22.51 7.82
C GLY A 189 -27.76 23.24 8.04
N THR A 190 -26.78 22.60 8.64
CA THR A 190 -25.43 23.16 8.86
C THR A 190 -24.47 22.93 7.68
N LEU A 191 -24.88 22.10 6.73
CA LEU A 191 -24.17 21.82 5.48
C LEU A 191 -25.18 21.84 4.33
N THR A 192 -24.76 22.26 3.13
CA THR A 192 -25.56 22.16 1.89
C THR A 192 -25.04 20.98 1.04
N GLU A 193 -25.84 20.58 0.03
CA GLU A 193 -25.38 19.50 -0.90
C GLU A 193 -24.14 19.92 -1.68
N GLU A 194 -24.04 21.19 -2.10
CA GLU A 194 -22.84 21.75 -2.74
C GLU A 194 -21.65 21.74 -1.78
N GLY A 195 -21.86 22.15 -0.54
CA GLY A 195 -20.81 22.13 0.49
C GLY A 195 -20.36 20.70 0.83
N ALA A 196 -21.25 19.73 0.79
CA ALA A 196 -20.91 18.32 0.97
C ALA A 196 -20.04 17.80 -0.18
N GLN A 197 -20.38 18.15 -1.43
CA GLN A 197 -19.56 17.81 -2.60
C GLN A 197 -18.20 18.50 -2.53
N GLU A 198 -18.15 19.79 -2.22
CA GLU A 198 -16.90 20.55 -2.07
C GLU A 198 -15.99 19.93 -1.01
N LEU A 199 -16.54 19.47 0.11
CA LEU A 199 -15.78 18.81 1.18
C LEU A 199 -15.12 17.50 0.70
N ILE A 200 -15.83 16.71 -0.10
CA ILE A 200 -15.29 15.48 -0.71
C ILE A 200 -14.27 15.80 -1.80
N ASP A 201 -14.55 16.81 -2.63
CA ASP A 201 -13.58 17.27 -3.66
C ASP A 201 -12.27 17.72 -3.01
N HIS A 202 -12.32 18.48 -1.92
CA HIS A 202 -11.14 18.89 -1.17
C HIS A 202 -10.36 17.69 -0.58
N LEU A 203 -11.07 16.67 -0.09
CA LEU A 203 -10.41 15.46 0.40
C LEU A 203 -9.68 14.71 -0.73
N VAL A 204 -10.35 14.54 -1.87
CA VAL A 204 -9.75 13.90 -3.05
C VAL A 204 -8.58 14.73 -3.59
N MET A 205 -8.68 16.06 -3.60
CA MET A 205 -7.57 16.94 -3.95
C MET A 205 -6.37 16.72 -3.04
N LYS A 206 -6.57 16.57 -1.72
CA LYS A 206 -5.49 16.28 -0.76
C LYS A 206 -4.84 14.91 -1.06
N PHE A 207 -5.60 13.88 -1.46
CA PHE A 207 -5.02 12.62 -1.88
C PHE A 207 -4.19 12.74 -3.18
N ARG A 208 -4.57 13.62 -4.10
CA ARG A 208 -3.79 13.92 -5.31
C ARG A 208 -2.49 14.68 -5.00
N MET A 209 -2.50 15.49 -3.95
CA MET A 209 -1.35 16.34 -3.57
C MET A 209 -0.37 15.63 -2.64
N VAL A 210 -0.82 14.64 -1.87
CA VAL A 210 0.04 14.00 -0.87
C VAL A 210 1.16 13.22 -1.54
N LYS A 211 2.37 13.43 -1.05
CA LYS A 211 3.60 12.81 -1.55
C LYS A 211 4.47 12.35 -0.39
N PHE A 212 5.34 11.41 -0.67
CA PHE A 212 6.44 11.04 0.20
C PHE A 212 7.77 11.23 -0.54
N ALA A 213 8.86 11.31 0.22
CA ALA A 213 10.17 11.52 -0.37
C ALA A 213 10.56 10.34 -1.27
N ARG A 214 10.88 10.63 -2.53
CA ARG A 214 11.33 9.66 -3.53
C ARG A 214 12.55 10.17 -4.25
N ILE A 215 13.36 9.25 -4.70
CA ILE A 215 14.48 9.53 -5.57
C ILE A 215 14.08 9.39 -7.04
N LYS A 216 14.85 10.02 -7.91
CA LYS A 216 14.60 10.06 -9.35
C LYS A 216 14.49 8.67 -9.97
N SER A 217 15.42 7.78 -9.65
CA SER A 217 15.42 6.40 -10.16
C SER A 217 14.17 5.60 -9.78
N TYR A 218 13.60 5.85 -8.60
CA TYR A 218 12.35 5.24 -8.18
C TYR A 218 11.16 5.76 -8.98
N ASN A 219 11.10 7.07 -9.22
CA ASN A 219 10.04 7.68 -10.02
C ASN A 219 10.09 7.21 -11.48
N GLU A 220 11.28 7.06 -12.04
CA GLU A 220 11.47 6.52 -13.40
C GLU A 220 10.95 5.08 -13.52
N LEU A 221 11.20 4.23 -12.50
CA LEU A 221 10.72 2.85 -12.47
C LEU A 221 9.19 2.76 -12.54
N PHE A 222 8.49 3.69 -11.91
CA PHE A 222 7.02 3.71 -11.84
C PHE A 222 6.37 4.71 -12.81
N SER A 223 7.12 5.29 -13.72
CA SER A 223 6.63 6.28 -14.70
C SER A 223 5.91 7.46 -14.05
N GLY A 224 6.40 7.91 -12.92
CA GLY A 224 5.82 9.00 -12.15
C GLY A 224 5.93 8.82 -10.65
N ASP A 225 5.00 9.41 -9.93
CA ASP A 225 5.01 9.50 -8.48
C ASP A 225 3.71 8.98 -7.83
N PRO A 226 3.31 7.71 -8.09
CA PRO A 226 2.09 7.17 -7.52
C PRO A 226 2.25 6.89 -6.02
N VAL A 227 1.26 7.29 -5.25
CA VAL A 227 1.12 6.93 -3.83
C VAL A 227 0.27 5.68 -3.70
N TRP A 228 -0.56 5.38 -4.71
CA TRP A 228 -1.61 4.37 -4.70
C TRP A 228 -2.52 4.52 -3.46
N ALA A 229 -3.12 5.69 -3.36
CA ALA A 229 -4.13 6.00 -2.37
C ALA A 229 -5.46 5.36 -2.79
N THR A 230 -5.55 4.03 -2.72
CA THR A 230 -6.75 3.30 -3.14
C THR A 230 -7.91 3.64 -2.21
N LEU A 231 -9.01 4.10 -2.80
CA LEU A 231 -10.24 4.48 -2.13
C LEU A 231 -11.39 3.66 -2.69
N GLU A 232 -12.18 3.07 -1.82
CA GLU A 232 -13.26 2.16 -2.19
C GLU A 232 -14.63 2.77 -1.98
N VAL A 233 -15.53 2.45 -2.90
CA VAL A 233 -16.95 2.82 -2.86
C VAL A 233 -17.82 1.59 -3.15
N GLY A 234 -19.06 1.61 -2.69
CA GLY A 234 -19.98 0.47 -2.86
C GLY A 234 -19.73 -0.66 -1.87
N GLY A 235 -19.92 -1.89 -2.34
CA GLY A 235 -19.79 -3.10 -1.52
C GLY A 235 -21.04 -3.42 -0.69
N ILE A 236 -20.99 -4.57 -0.02
CA ILE A 236 -22.07 -5.14 0.79
C ILE A 236 -21.64 -5.22 2.26
N GLY A 237 -22.50 -4.79 3.16
CA GLY A 237 -22.28 -4.84 4.61
C GLY A 237 -22.43 -6.25 5.19
N VAL A 238 -22.16 -6.37 6.51
CA VAL A 238 -22.30 -7.64 7.26
C VAL A 238 -23.70 -8.21 7.24
N ASP A 239 -24.70 -7.37 7.13
CA ASP A 239 -26.12 -7.74 7.11
C ASP A 239 -26.66 -7.99 5.69
N GLY A 240 -25.79 -8.02 4.68
CA GLY A 240 -26.15 -8.24 3.28
C GLY A 240 -26.74 -7.01 2.57
N ARG A 241 -26.89 -5.87 3.25
CA ARG A 241 -27.37 -4.62 2.63
C ARG A 241 -26.25 -3.93 1.86
N SER A 242 -26.65 -3.22 0.80
CA SER A 242 -25.73 -2.35 0.08
C SER A 242 -25.18 -1.26 1.01
N MET A 243 -23.87 -1.04 0.91
CA MET A 243 -23.16 0.05 1.60
C MET A 243 -23.16 1.36 0.81
N VAL A 244 -23.79 1.39 -0.35
CA VAL A 244 -23.89 2.59 -1.18
C VAL A 244 -24.67 3.68 -0.46
N THR A 245 -24.06 4.86 -0.36
CA THR A 245 -24.65 6.09 0.18
C THR A 245 -24.54 7.23 -0.84
N LYS A 246 -25.02 8.40 -0.52
CA LYS A 246 -24.82 9.60 -1.36
C LYS A 246 -23.33 9.92 -1.56
N ASN A 247 -22.50 9.62 -0.57
CA ASN A 247 -21.06 9.88 -0.69
C ASN A 247 -20.36 9.02 -1.73
N ASP A 248 -20.84 7.80 -2.00
CA ASP A 248 -20.30 6.99 -3.09
C ASP A 248 -20.49 7.71 -4.43
N PHE A 249 -21.65 8.33 -4.63
CA PHE A 249 -21.89 9.18 -5.81
C PHE A 249 -21.00 10.43 -5.81
N ARG A 250 -20.81 11.10 -4.64
CA ARG A 250 -19.95 12.28 -4.54
C ARG A 250 -18.48 11.94 -4.87
N PHE A 251 -17.97 10.80 -4.39
CA PHE A 251 -16.62 10.35 -4.75
C PHE A 251 -16.48 10.06 -6.25
N LEU A 252 -17.46 9.42 -6.86
CA LEU A 252 -17.45 9.20 -8.31
C LEU A 252 -17.55 10.55 -9.08
N HIS A 253 -18.36 11.48 -8.57
CA HIS A 253 -18.54 12.79 -9.19
C HIS A 253 -17.28 13.67 -9.15
N THR A 254 -16.35 13.41 -8.22
CA THR A 254 -15.05 14.10 -8.22
C THR A 254 -14.26 13.92 -9.53
N LEU A 255 -14.47 12.82 -10.24
CA LEU A 255 -13.86 12.58 -11.55
C LEU A 255 -14.45 13.47 -12.66
N GLU A 256 -15.70 13.90 -12.53
CA GLU A 256 -16.30 14.91 -13.40
C GLU A 256 -15.83 16.32 -13.01
N ASN A 257 -15.82 16.66 -11.72
CA ASN A 257 -15.45 18.00 -11.22
C ASN A 257 -13.98 18.34 -11.43
N MET A 258 -13.08 17.37 -11.20
CA MET A 258 -11.62 17.59 -11.22
C MET A 258 -10.90 16.88 -12.36
N GLY A 259 -11.65 16.16 -13.19
CA GLY A 259 -11.10 15.35 -14.28
C GLY A 259 -10.46 14.03 -13.83
N PRO A 260 -10.18 13.15 -14.82
CA PRO A 260 -9.54 11.85 -14.60
C PRO A 260 -8.18 11.99 -13.89
N SER A 261 -7.88 11.05 -13.01
CA SER A 261 -6.60 11.00 -12.31
C SER A 261 -6.29 9.58 -11.85
N PRO A 262 -5.03 9.17 -11.84
CA PRO A 262 -4.63 7.91 -11.23
C PRO A 262 -4.73 7.92 -9.71
N GLU A 263 -4.85 9.10 -9.10
CA GLU A 263 -4.96 9.25 -7.64
C GLU A 263 -6.23 10.04 -7.25
N PRO A 264 -6.98 9.57 -6.25
CA PRO A 264 -6.87 8.24 -5.66
C PRO A 264 -7.21 7.16 -6.69
N ASN A 265 -6.64 5.95 -6.52
CA ASN A 265 -7.07 4.79 -7.29
C ASN A 265 -8.49 4.41 -6.81
N LEU A 266 -9.49 4.87 -7.52
CA LEU A 266 -10.89 4.71 -7.12
C LEU A 266 -11.39 3.32 -7.52
N THR A 267 -11.78 2.52 -6.53
CA THR A 267 -12.22 1.14 -6.71
C THR A 267 -13.69 1.00 -6.32
N VAL A 268 -14.50 0.48 -7.23
CA VAL A 268 -15.86 0.05 -6.94
C VAL A 268 -15.84 -1.40 -6.46
N LEU A 269 -16.26 -1.62 -5.23
CA LEU A 269 -16.54 -2.96 -4.72
C LEU A 269 -17.88 -3.41 -5.28
N TYR A 270 -17.81 -4.05 -6.45
CA TYR A 270 -19.01 -4.45 -7.20
C TYR A 270 -19.66 -5.67 -6.58
N SER A 271 -20.99 -5.61 -6.49
CA SER A 271 -21.84 -6.78 -6.20
C SER A 271 -23.08 -6.74 -7.10
N SER A 272 -23.60 -7.91 -7.44
CA SER A 272 -24.88 -8.04 -8.13
C SER A 272 -26.02 -7.36 -7.37
N HIS A 273 -25.91 -7.28 -6.04
CA HIS A 273 -26.91 -6.72 -5.12
C HIS A 273 -26.84 -5.18 -4.95
N LEU A 274 -25.88 -4.51 -5.58
CA LEU A 274 -25.82 -3.06 -5.55
C LEU A 274 -27.01 -2.42 -6.28
N PRO A 275 -27.46 -1.22 -5.84
CA PRO A 275 -28.53 -0.50 -6.53
C PRO A 275 -28.20 -0.25 -8.00
N ASP A 276 -29.17 -0.50 -8.90
CA ASP A 276 -28.98 -0.32 -10.35
C ASP A 276 -28.59 1.10 -10.73
N GLY A 277 -29.14 2.11 -10.02
CA GLY A 277 -28.77 3.51 -10.22
C GLY A 277 -27.28 3.75 -9.99
N PHE A 278 -26.72 3.17 -8.94
CA PHE A 278 -25.28 3.26 -8.65
C PHE A 278 -24.45 2.54 -9.70
N LYS A 279 -24.81 1.29 -10.05
CA LYS A 279 -24.10 0.52 -11.10
C LYS A 279 -24.06 1.27 -12.43
N LYS A 280 -25.19 1.86 -12.84
CA LYS A 280 -25.27 2.65 -14.08
C LYS A 280 -24.43 3.92 -14.02
N TYR A 281 -24.45 4.62 -12.87
CA TYR A 281 -23.64 5.83 -12.70
C TYR A 281 -22.15 5.52 -12.70
N ALA A 282 -21.71 4.51 -11.95
CA ALA A 282 -20.32 4.06 -11.93
C ALA A 282 -19.83 3.67 -13.33
N ALA A 283 -20.64 2.92 -14.09
CA ALA A 283 -20.33 2.55 -15.46
C ALA A 283 -20.23 3.79 -16.37
N LYS A 284 -21.14 4.76 -16.26
CA LYS A 284 -21.08 6.04 -17.00
C LYS A 284 -19.76 6.76 -16.75
N ILE A 285 -19.39 6.94 -15.48
CA ILE A 285 -18.13 7.61 -15.11
C ILE A 285 -16.91 6.82 -15.57
N SER A 286 -16.94 5.49 -15.46
CA SER A 286 -15.87 4.60 -15.92
C SER A 286 -15.60 4.77 -17.42
N VAL A 287 -16.67 4.77 -18.23
CA VAL A 287 -16.58 4.98 -19.71
C VAL A 287 -16.04 6.38 -20.03
N ALA A 288 -16.49 7.40 -19.29
CA ALA A 288 -16.10 8.78 -19.55
C ALA A 288 -14.65 9.10 -19.14
N THR A 289 -14.13 8.44 -18.11
CA THR A 289 -12.87 8.85 -17.48
C THR A 289 -11.76 7.80 -17.49
N SER A 290 -12.09 6.52 -17.69
CA SER A 290 -11.15 5.38 -17.55
C SER A 290 -10.37 5.38 -16.22
N SER A 291 -10.96 5.96 -15.16
CA SER A 291 -10.28 6.17 -13.86
C SER A 291 -10.88 5.36 -12.70
N ILE A 292 -11.67 4.33 -13.01
CA ILE A 292 -12.32 3.47 -12.01
C ILE A 292 -11.86 2.04 -12.20
N GLN A 293 -11.49 1.40 -11.09
CA GLN A 293 -11.22 -0.02 -10.98
C GLN A 293 -12.43 -0.72 -10.35
N TYR A 294 -12.59 -2.00 -10.65
CA TYR A 294 -13.66 -2.84 -10.10
C TYR A 294 -13.08 -4.08 -9.43
N GLU A 295 -13.57 -4.37 -8.22
CA GLU A 295 -13.34 -5.62 -7.51
C GLU A 295 -14.68 -6.29 -7.24
N ASN A 296 -14.74 -7.61 -7.37
CA ASN A 296 -15.98 -8.34 -7.19
C ASN A 296 -16.18 -8.70 -5.71
N ASP A 297 -17.01 -7.92 -5.02
CA ASP A 297 -17.32 -8.07 -3.59
C ASP A 297 -17.99 -9.42 -3.28
N ASP A 298 -18.80 -9.96 -4.21
CA ASP A 298 -19.45 -11.27 -4.05
C ASP A 298 -18.44 -12.43 -3.99
N VAL A 299 -17.25 -12.25 -4.59
CA VAL A 299 -16.15 -13.22 -4.60
C VAL A 299 -15.14 -12.94 -3.47
N MET A 300 -14.84 -11.68 -3.23
CA MET A 300 -13.80 -11.28 -2.28
C MET A 300 -14.25 -11.45 -0.82
N LYS A 301 -15.46 -11.04 -0.51
CA LYS A 301 -16.01 -11.05 0.85
C LYS A 301 -16.02 -12.41 1.54
N PRO A 302 -16.40 -13.54 0.88
CA PRO A 302 -16.32 -14.88 1.48
C PRO A 302 -14.92 -15.29 1.92
N VAL A 303 -13.87 -14.73 1.32
CA VAL A 303 -12.46 -15.06 1.61
C VAL A 303 -11.88 -14.11 2.65
N TRP A 304 -12.14 -12.80 2.51
CA TRP A 304 -11.47 -11.73 3.28
C TRP A 304 -12.30 -11.14 4.41
N GLY A 305 -13.59 -11.51 4.50
CA GLY A 305 -14.52 -11.00 5.51
C GLY A 305 -15.18 -9.69 5.10
N ASP A 306 -15.90 -9.09 6.03
CA ASP A 306 -16.84 -8.00 5.74
C ASP A 306 -16.20 -6.62 5.61
N ASP A 307 -15.07 -6.37 6.25
CA ASP A 307 -14.39 -5.07 6.26
C ASP A 307 -12.96 -5.23 5.71
N TYR A 308 -12.87 -5.80 4.52
CA TYR A 308 -11.63 -5.82 3.77
C TYR A 308 -11.47 -4.53 2.96
N SER A 309 -10.25 -4.22 2.61
CA SER A 309 -9.87 -3.14 1.72
C SER A 309 -8.86 -3.60 0.69
N ILE A 310 -8.77 -2.86 -0.40
CA ILE A 310 -7.79 -3.12 -1.45
C ILE A 310 -6.49 -2.37 -1.14
N CYS A 311 -5.48 -3.16 -0.90
CA CYS A 311 -4.13 -2.67 -0.67
C CYS A 311 -3.41 -2.47 -1.99
N CYS A 312 -2.93 -1.29 -2.29
CA CYS A 312 -2.31 -0.93 -3.57
C CYS A 312 -3.32 -0.97 -4.73
N CYS A 313 -3.16 -1.93 -5.65
CA CYS A 313 -3.98 -2.02 -6.86
C CYS A 313 -5.13 -3.02 -6.72
N VAL A 314 -4.84 -4.24 -6.23
CA VAL A 314 -5.76 -5.40 -6.32
C VAL A 314 -5.66 -6.37 -5.15
N SER A 315 -4.80 -6.14 -4.18
CA SER A 315 -4.59 -7.10 -3.10
C SER A 315 -5.50 -6.79 -1.92
N ALA A 316 -6.33 -7.75 -1.53
CA ALA A 316 -7.20 -7.59 -0.37
C ALA A 316 -6.44 -7.77 0.95
N THR A 317 -6.88 -7.04 1.96
CA THR A 317 -6.42 -7.16 3.35
C THR A 317 -7.53 -6.68 4.29
N GLN A 318 -7.59 -7.21 5.50
CA GLN A 318 -8.57 -6.74 6.48
C GLN A 318 -8.16 -5.37 7.03
N THR A 319 -9.08 -4.41 6.96
CA THR A 319 -8.84 -3.02 7.36
C THR A 319 -8.41 -2.92 8.82
N GLY A 320 -7.23 -2.35 9.04
CA GLY A 320 -6.67 -2.12 10.38
C GLY A 320 -6.28 -3.38 11.17
N LYS A 321 -6.31 -4.56 10.55
CA LYS A 321 -6.01 -5.83 11.21
C LYS A 321 -4.87 -6.60 10.57
N GLU A 322 -4.76 -6.53 9.26
CA GLU A 322 -3.77 -7.29 8.50
C GLU A 322 -2.77 -6.39 7.80
N MET A 323 -1.63 -6.96 7.54
CA MET A 323 -0.57 -6.35 6.77
C MET A 323 -0.28 -7.22 5.56
N GLN A 324 -0.19 -6.59 4.39
CA GLN A 324 0.26 -7.27 3.19
C GLN A 324 1.78 -7.13 3.05
N PHE A 325 2.48 -8.24 3.03
CA PHE A 325 3.84 -8.27 2.50
C PHE A 325 3.78 -8.28 0.97
N PHE A 326 4.43 -7.31 0.36
CA PHE A 326 4.59 -7.33 -1.08
C PHE A 326 5.70 -8.28 -1.46
N GLY A 327 5.30 -9.39 -2.08
CA GLY A 327 6.23 -10.40 -2.53
C GLY A 327 6.97 -10.03 -3.81
N ALA A 328 7.29 -11.03 -4.59
CA ALA A 328 7.91 -10.90 -5.90
C ALA A 328 6.85 -10.88 -7.01
N ARG A 329 7.29 -10.55 -8.20
CA ARG A 329 6.55 -10.76 -9.44
C ARG A 329 7.34 -11.70 -10.32
N ALA A 330 6.68 -12.74 -10.83
CA ALA A 330 7.22 -13.62 -11.86
C ALA A 330 6.77 -13.15 -13.25
N ASN A 331 7.71 -13.04 -14.17
CA ASN A 331 7.43 -12.65 -15.55
C ASN A 331 7.11 -13.89 -16.39
N LEU A 332 5.82 -14.20 -16.53
CA LEU A 332 5.35 -15.40 -17.24
C LEU A 332 5.64 -15.32 -18.74
N ALA A 333 5.56 -14.16 -19.36
CA ALA A 333 5.92 -13.99 -20.77
C ALA A 333 7.41 -14.26 -21.00
N LYS A 334 8.27 -13.84 -20.08
CA LYS A 334 9.71 -14.15 -20.15
C LYS A 334 9.98 -15.62 -19.90
N ALA A 335 9.21 -16.28 -19.04
CA ALA A 335 9.28 -17.73 -18.86
C ALA A 335 8.93 -18.48 -20.16
N LEU A 336 7.94 -18.04 -20.91
CA LEU A 336 7.61 -18.60 -22.22
C LEU A 336 8.74 -18.38 -23.22
N LEU A 337 9.35 -17.19 -23.24
CA LEU A 337 10.50 -16.91 -24.09
C LEU A 337 11.68 -17.84 -23.75
N TYR A 338 11.93 -18.06 -22.47
CA TYR A 338 12.97 -19.00 -22.01
C TYR A 338 12.64 -20.46 -22.36
N ALA A 339 11.37 -20.83 -22.34
CA ALA A 339 10.92 -22.13 -22.80
C ALA A 339 11.29 -22.40 -24.28
N ILE A 340 11.18 -21.37 -25.10
CA ILE A 340 11.51 -21.47 -26.54
C ILE A 340 13.02 -21.47 -26.76
N ASN A 341 13.78 -20.62 -26.06
CA ASN A 341 15.20 -20.42 -26.34
C ASN A 341 16.17 -21.22 -25.45
N GLY A 342 15.66 -22.19 -24.68
CA GLY A 342 16.52 -23.07 -23.85
C GLY A 342 17.01 -22.45 -22.56
N GLY A 343 16.25 -21.51 -22.00
CA GLY A 343 16.55 -20.90 -20.68
C GLY A 343 17.55 -19.75 -20.71
N VAL A 344 17.87 -19.22 -21.89
CA VAL A 344 18.87 -18.14 -22.05
C VAL A 344 18.18 -16.77 -22.00
N ASP A 345 18.70 -15.86 -21.20
CA ASP A 345 18.28 -14.46 -21.21
C ASP A 345 18.85 -13.73 -22.45
N LEU A 346 17.98 -13.34 -23.35
CA LEU A 346 18.39 -12.73 -24.64
C LEU A 346 19.15 -11.41 -24.47
N LYS A 347 18.90 -10.67 -23.40
CA LYS A 347 19.58 -9.39 -23.15
C LYS A 347 21.02 -9.57 -22.70
N SER A 348 21.27 -10.53 -21.81
CA SER A 348 22.59 -10.77 -21.24
C SER A 348 23.36 -11.93 -21.88
N GLY A 349 22.67 -12.76 -22.67
CA GLY A 349 23.22 -13.98 -23.24
C GLY A 349 23.52 -15.09 -22.22
N LYS A 350 23.07 -14.92 -20.97
CA LYS A 350 23.37 -15.85 -19.88
C LYS A 350 22.29 -16.91 -19.72
N GLN A 351 22.70 -18.12 -19.37
CA GLN A 351 21.78 -19.15 -18.89
C GLN A 351 21.20 -18.71 -17.55
N VAL A 352 19.87 -18.62 -17.48
CA VAL A 352 19.13 -18.22 -16.27
C VAL A 352 18.17 -19.31 -15.82
N GLY A 353 17.43 -19.90 -16.72
CA GLY A 353 16.54 -21.03 -16.45
C GLY A 353 17.19 -22.40 -16.69
N PRO A 354 16.41 -23.48 -16.59
CA PRO A 354 16.86 -24.83 -16.95
C PRO A 354 17.48 -24.86 -18.35
N ASN A 355 18.60 -25.58 -18.48
CA ASN A 355 19.30 -25.69 -19.75
C ASN A 355 18.79 -26.90 -20.54
N TYR A 356 18.21 -26.63 -21.70
CA TYR A 356 17.78 -27.62 -22.70
C TYR A 356 17.88 -27.05 -24.11
N ALA A 357 17.78 -27.91 -25.11
CA ALA A 357 17.88 -27.48 -26.51
C ALA A 357 16.78 -26.47 -26.86
N PRO A 358 17.10 -25.29 -27.43
CA PRO A 358 16.12 -24.35 -27.89
C PRO A 358 15.25 -24.95 -29.01
N ILE A 359 14.06 -24.41 -29.19
CA ILE A 359 13.20 -24.75 -30.32
C ILE A 359 13.74 -24.00 -31.53
N THR A 360 14.18 -24.73 -32.55
CA THR A 360 14.78 -24.15 -33.77
C THR A 360 13.95 -24.39 -35.02
N SER A 361 12.78 -25.05 -34.89
CA SER A 361 11.85 -25.29 -36.01
C SER A 361 11.28 -23.98 -36.55
N GLU A 362 11.05 -23.93 -37.85
CA GLU A 362 10.44 -22.76 -38.51
C GLU A 362 9.03 -22.47 -37.98
N TYR A 363 8.29 -23.52 -37.67
CA TYR A 363 6.96 -23.43 -37.03
C TYR A 363 7.02 -24.01 -35.63
N LEU A 364 6.43 -23.29 -34.67
CA LEU A 364 6.34 -23.75 -33.29
C LEU A 364 5.27 -24.85 -33.16
N ASP A 365 5.68 -26.03 -32.69
CA ASP A 365 4.75 -27.06 -32.29
C ASP A 365 4.16 -26.71 -30.92
N TYR A 366 2.83 -26.73 -30.80
CA TYR A 366 2.12 -26.35 -29.59
C TYR A 366 2.46 -27.23 -28.40
N ASP A 367 2.47 -28.54 -28.60
CA ASP A 367 2.68 -29.50 -27.51
C ASP A 367 4.13 -29.45 -27.02
N GLU A 368 5.12 -29.26 -27.91
CA GLU A 368 6.51 -29.04 -27.55
C GLU A 368 6.69 -27.74 -26.74
N VAL A 369 6.11 -26.64 -27.19
CA VAL A 369 6.19 -25.35 -26.49
C VAL A 369 5.55 -25.44 -25.11
N ILE A 370 4.36 -26.04 -25.00
CA ILE A 370 3.66 -26.15 -23.73
C ILE A 370 4.41 -27.08 -22.75
N ALA A 371 4.98 -28.17 -23.24
CA ALA A 371 5.77 -29.07 -22.37
C ALA A 371 6.99 -28.33 -21.79
N LYS A 372 7.75 -27.63 -22.61
CA LYS A 372 8.90 -26.81 -22.16
C LYS A 372 8.48 -25.65 -21.29
N TYR A 373 7.34 -25.02 -21.58
CA TYR A 373 6.83 -23.93 -20.74
C TYR A 373 6.42 -24.41 -19.35
N LYS A 374 5.77 -25.57 -19.23
CA LYS A 374 5.47 -26.18 -17.94
C LYS A 374 6.74 -26.45 -17.12
N MET A 375 7.78 -27.02 -17.74
CA MET A 375 9.08 -27.23 -17.06
C MET A 375 9.66 -25.89 -16.57
N MET A 376 9.56 -24.84 -17.39
CA MET A 376 10.04 -23.50 -17.01
C MET A 376 9.23 -22.91 -15.87
N LEU A 377 7.90 -23.08 -15.86
CA LEU A 377 7.03 -22.64 -14.79
C LEU A 377 7.28 -23.39 -13.48
N ASP A 378 7.51 -24.70 -13.51
CA ASP A 378 7.86 -25.48 -12.33
C ASP A 378 9.16 -25.01 -11.69
N TRP A 379 10.19 -24.81 -12.51
CA TRP A 379 11.44 -24.21 -12.05
C TRP A 379 11.22 -22.81 -11.45
N LEU A 380 10.49 -21.94 -12.16
CA LEU A 380 10.25 -20.57 -11.74
C LEU A 380 9.45 -20.52 -10.43
N ALA A 381 8.44 -21.37 -10.27
CA ALA A 381 7.66 -21.48 -9.05
C ALA A 381 8.51 -21.92 -7.86
N GLY A 382 9.34 -22.94 -8.04
CA GLY A 382 10.28 -23.39 -7.00
C GLY A 382 11.27 -22.30 -6.60
N LEU A 383 11.88 -21.63 -7.57
CA LEU A 383 12.82 -20.53 -7.31
C LEU A 383 12.11 -19.33 -6.64
N TYR A 384 10.89 -19.01 -7.07
CA TYR A 384 10.07 -17.96 -6.49
C TYR A 384 9.79 -18.23 -5.00
N VAL A 385 9.28 -19.41 -4.68
CA VAL A 385 8.98 -19.80 -3.29
C VAL A 385 10.25 -19.81 -2.43
N ASN A 386 11.35 -20.38 -2.94
CA ASN A 386 12.62 -20.41 -2.21
C ASN A 386 13.15 -18.98 -1.96
N THR A 387 13.00 -18.08 -2.92
CA THR A 387 13.41 -16.69 -2.76
C THR A 387 12.58 -15.98 -1.69
N LEU A 388 11.25 -16.19 -1.68
CA LEU A 388 10.38 -15.64 -0.65
C LEU A 388 10.71 -16.18 0.74
N ASN A 389 10.89 -17.49 0.86
CA ASN A 389 11.25 -18.13 2.14
C ASN A 389 12.59 -17.61 2.68
N LEU A 390 13.57 -17.42 1.81
CA LEU A 390 14.86 -16.86 2.21
C LEU A 390 14.71 -15.43 2.73
N ILE A 391 13.93 -14.59 2.05
CA ILE A 391 13.70 -13.21 2.47
C ILE A 391 12.99 -13.18 3.81
N GLN A 392 11.94 -13.99 3.99
CA GLN A 392 11.22 -14.09 5.24
C GLN A 392 12.14 -14.54 6.37
N TYR A 393 12.94 -15.57 6.14
CA TYR A 393 13.94 -16.03 7.11
C TYR A 393 14.94 -14.94 7.50
N MET A 394 15.44 -14.19 6.52
CA MET A 394 16.37 -13.07 6.79
C MET A 394 15.70 -11.88 7.47
N HIS A 395 14.39 -11.71 7.27
CA HIS A 395 13.62 -10.69 7.96
C HIS A 395 13.42 -11.02 9.45
N ASP A 396 13.21 -12.30 9.77
CA ASP A 396 13.05 -12.78 11.15
C ASP A 396 14.36 -12.77 11.94
N LYS A 397 15.52 -12.76 11.28
CA LYS A 397 16.87 -12.69 11.89
C LYS A 397 17.32 -11.25 12.14
#